data_cce038f21b302bd4dd5aea3bba48d91c
#
_entry.id   cce038f21b302bd4dd5aea3bba48d91c
#
_cell.length_a   1.000
_cell.length_b   1.000
_cell.length_c   1.000
_cell.angle_alpha   90.00
_cell.angle_beta   90.00
_cell.angle_gamma   90.00
#
_symmetry.space_group_name_H-M   'P 1'
#
loop_
_entity.id
_entity.type
_entity.pdbx_description
1 polymer ?
#
loop_
_entity_poly.entity_id
_entity_poly.type
_entity_poly.pdbx_seq_one_letter_code
_entity_poly.pdbx_strand_id
1 'polypeptide(L)'
;LKDGEVVYVGTDETLYGTEQGNYLAKLFKEDGKTEVNIAMFTGTLGLDNVTKRTASAKKALEDNGIKANYVFENTAEWDRGKAMDQFAQFMGSGETVDAVICNNDEMALGVIEAMLTNGDKTVFCPVVGIDATDVGCAAVKEGTMACSVFQDPVAQGEGTLKCALGLLKGEEIEGLVDNYYNITPQLVTKENVDNFIK
;
A
#
# COMPACT_ATOMS: atom_id res chain seq x y z
N LEU A 1 18.46 -16.35 -5.97
CA LEU A 1 18.25 -17.58 -5.18
C LEU A 1 18.93 -18.75 -5.88
N LYS A 2 19.52 -19.70 -5.13
CA LYS A 2 20.05 -20.92 -5.72
C LYS A 2 18.89 -21.88 -5.99
N ASP A 3 18.86 -22.42 -7.21
CA ASP A 3 17.82 -23.35 -7.63
C ASP A 3 17.73 -24.56 -6.69
N GLY A 4 16.54 -24.81 -6.17
CA GLY A 4 16.23 -25.96 -5.32
C GLY A 4 16.70 -25.87 -3.85
N GLU A 5 17.39 -24.79 -3.44
CA GLU A 5 17.83 -24.60 -2.06
C GLU A 5 16.98 -23.59 -1.27
N VAL A 6 16.46 -22.57 -1.96
CA VAL A 6 15.69 -21.47 -1.34
C VAL A 6 14.52 -21.11 -2.22
N VAL A 7 13.37 -20.94 -1.61
CA VAL A 7 12.14 -20.48 -2.27
C VAL A 7 11.66 -19.21 -1.58
N TYR A 8 11.28 -18.23 -2.37
CA TYR A 8 10.55 -17.07 -1.90
C TYR A 8 9.03 -17.33 -2.00
N VAL A 9 8.31 -17.07 -0.94
CA VAL A 9 6.84 -17.14 -0.91
C VAL A 9 6.31 -15.76 -0.54
N GLY A 10 5.60 -15.13 -1.43
CA GLY A 10 5.08 -13.77 -1.22
C GLY A 10 4.64 -13.11 -2.51
N THR A 11 4.43 -11.80 -2.45
CA THR A 11 4.01 -10.99 -3.58
C THR A 11 5.22 -10.27 -4.20
N ASP A 12 5.19 -10.00 -5.49
CA ASP A 12 6.06 -9.00 -6.07
C ASP A 12 5.67 -7.62 -5.51
N GLU A 13 6.55 -7.05 -4.71
CA GLU A 13 6.33 -5.79 -4.00
C GLU A 13 5.98 -4.60 -4.92
N THR A 14 6.33 -4.70 -6.20
CA THR A 14 5.97 -3.68 -7.21
C THR A 14 4.46 -3.64 -7.47
N LEU A 15 3.76 -4.77 -7.30
CA LEU A 15 2.33 -4.85 -7.54
C LEU A 15 1.54 -4.02 -6.52
N TYR A 16 1.98 -3.95 -5.27
CA TYR A 16 1.29 -3.17 -4.23
C TYR A 16 1.23 -1.68 -4.58
N GLY A 17 2.38 -1.08 -4.88
CA GLY A 17 2.41 0.34 -5.26
C GLY A 17 1.72 0.60 -6.59
N THR A 18 1.82 -0.34 -7.55
CA THR A 18 1.11 -0.24 -8.83
C THR A 18 -0.40 -0.16 -8.63
N GLU A 19 -0.98 -0.99 -7.76
CA GLU A 19 -2.41 -0.94 -7.44
C GLU A 19 -2.80 0.40 -6.79
N GLN A 20 -2.02 0.92 -5.84
CA GLN A 20 -2.27 2.23 -5.24
C GLN A 20 -2.26 3.35 -6.28
N GLY A 21 -1.22 3.38 -7.12
CA GLY A 21 -1.06 4.42 -8.15
C GLY A 21 -2.15 4.37 -9.22
N ASN A 22 -2.52 3.17 -9.68
CA ASN A 22 -3.61 2.98 -10.64
C ASN A 22 -4.97 3.43 -10.07
N TYR A 23 -5.24 3.08 -8.80
CA TYR A 23 -6.47 3.48 -8.14
C TYR A 23 -6.58 5.01 -8.03
N LEU A 24 -5.52 5.67 -7.56
CA LEU A 24 -5.50 7.13 -7.47
C LEU A 24 -5.59 7.79 -8.85
N ALA A 25 -4.87 7.26 -9.86
CA ALA A 25 -4.95 7.79 -11.21
C ALA A 25 -6.37 7.73 -11.79
N LYS A 26 -7.12 6.66 -11.47
CA LYS A 26 -8.53 6.56 -11.85
C LYS A 26 -9.34 7.68 -11.20
N LEU A 27 -9.22 7.89 -9.89
CA LEU A 27 -9.93 8.95 -9.17
C LEU A 27 -9.60 10.34 -9.74
N PHE A 28 -8.31 10.62 -9.98
CA PHE A 28 -7.90 11.91 -10.54
C PHE A 28 -8.45 12.15 -11.95
N LYS A 29 -8.49 11.12 -12.79
CA LYS A 29 -9.09 11.22 -14.14
C LYS A 29 -10.60 11.48 -14.07
N GLU A 30 -11.31 10.85 -13.14
CA GLU A 30 -12.73 11.08 -12.89
C GLU A 30 -13.00 12.53 -12.46
N ASP A 31 -12.07 13.13 -11.68
CA ASP A 31 -12.11 14.54 -11.27
C ASP A 31 -11.54 15.50 -12.32
N GLY A 32 -11.07 15.01 -13.48
CA GLY A 32 -10.47 15.81 -14.55
C GLY A 32 -9.09 16.40 -14.21
N LYS A 33 -8.40 15.84 -13.21
CA LYS A 33 -7.06 16.26 -12.79
C LYS A 33 -5.98 15.50 -13.55
N THR A 34 -4.99 16.22 -14.06
CA THR A 34 -3.79 15.66 -14.72
C THR A 34 -2.49 16.05 -14.03
N GLU A 35 -2.52 17.00 -13.12
CA GLU A 35 -1.43 17.43 -12.25
C GLU A 35 -1.93 17.49 -10.81
N VAL A 36 -1.20 16.87 -9.87
CA VAL A 36 -1.61 16.68 -8.48
C VAL A 36 -0.44 16.82 -7.53
N ASN A 37 -0.74 17.20 -6.29
CA ASN A 37 0.20 17.24 -5.19
C ASN A 37 0.02 15.99 -4.33
N ILE A 38 1.10 15.26 -4.10
CA ILE A 38 1.10 14.00 -3.34
C ILE A 38 1.97 14.13 -2.09
N ALA A 39 1.44 13.66 -0.96
CA ALA A 39 2.26 13.32 0.20
C ALA A 39 2.56 11.81 0.20
N MET A 40 3.83 11.44 0.41
CA MET A 40 4.29 10.06 0.41
C MET A 40 4.88 9.69 1.77
N PHE A 41 4.32 8.67 2.41
CA PHE A 41 4.84 8.10 3.66
C PHE A 41 5.45 6.74 3.39
N THR A 42 6.76 6.63 3.64
CA THR A 42 7.50 5.40 3.38
C THR A 42 7.80 4.63 4.66
N GLY A 43 7.96 3.31 4.53
CA GLY A 43 8.48 2.47 5.60
C GLY A 43 9.96 2.73 5.88
N THR A 44 10.60 1.82 6.62
CA THR A 44 12.02 1.94 6.98
C THR A 44 12.92 1.98 5.74
N LEU A 45 13.69 3.04 5.62
CA LEU A 45 14.58 3.25 4.47
C LEU A 45 15.61 2.12 4.31
N GLY A 46 15.92 1.79 3.06
CA GLY A 46 16.88 0.74 2.71
C GLY A 46 16.27 -0.66 2.58
N LEU A 47 15.01 -0.84 2.91
CA LEU A 47 14.28 -2.09 2.65
C LEU A 47 13.84 -2.17 1.18
N ASP A 48 13.95 -3.36 0.59
CA ASP A 48 13.59 -3.61 -0.82
C ASP A 48 12.09 -3.36 -1.07
N ASN A 49 11.23 -3.81 -0.17
CA ASN A 49 9.78 -3.58 -0.26
C ASN A 49 9.42 -2.09 -0.24
N VAL A 50 10.07 -1.29 0.58
CA VAL A 50 9.87 0.18 0.62
C VAL A 50 10.22 0.81 -0.73
N THR A 51 11.40 0.45 -1.25
CA THR A 51 11.87 0.95 -2.55
C THR A 51 10.91 0.59 -3.67
N LYS A 52 10.48 -0.67 -3.73
CA LYS A 52 9.58 -1.19 -4.77
C LYS A 52 8.19 -0.59 -4.69
N ARG A 53 7.55 -0.59 -3.52
CA ARG A 53 6.21 0.00 -3.29
C ARG A 53 6.20 1.47 -3.68
N THR A 54 7.18 2.23 -3.21
CA THR A 54 7.29 3.67 -3.50
C THR A 54 7.49 3.94 -4.99
N ALA A 55 8.47 3.28 -5.61
CA ALA A 55 8.78 3.48 -7.02
C ALA A 55 7.64 3.08 -7.95
N SER A 56 6.98 1.95 -7.67
CA SER A 56 5.88 1.47 -8.51
C SER A 56 4.61 2.32 -8.38
N ALA A 57 4.31 2.88 -7.20
CA ALA A 57 3.21 3.82 -7.05
C ALA A 57 3.44 5.10 -7.87
N LYS A 58 4.65 5.65 -7.81
CA LYS A 58 5.05 6.81 -8.62
C LYS A 58 4.94 6.51 -10.13
N LYS A 59 5.48 5.36 -10.53
CA LYS A 59 5.44 4.93 -11.93
C LYS A 59 4.02 4.71 -12.43
N ALA A 60 3.14 4.14 -11.64
CA ALA A 60 1.75 3.90 -12.03
C ALA A 60 0.98 5.22 -12.26
N LEU A 61 1.22 6.26 -11.46
CA LEU A 61 0.66 7.59 -11.71
C LEU A 61 1.18 8.15 -13.05
N GLU A 62 2.49 8.09 -13.29
CA GLU A 62 3.12 8.56 -14.53
C GLU A 62 2.59 7.81 -15.77
N ASP A 63 2.57 6.47 -15.72
CA ASP A 63 2.08 5.60 -16.82
C ASP A 63 0.60 5.91 -17.16
N ASN A 64 -0.17 6.37 -16.18
CA ASN A 64 -1.54 6.82 -16.36
C ASN A 64 -1.67 8.28 -16.82
N GLY A 65 -0.56 8.98 -17.04
CA GLY A 65 -0.55 10.38 -17.52
C GLY A 65 -0.86 11.41 -16.41
N ILE A 66 -0.70 11.02 -15.14
CA ILE A 66 -0.84 11.93 -14.00
C ILE A 66 0.54 12.46 -13.63
N LYS A 67 0.74 13.77 -13.72
CA LYS A 67 1.93 14.46 -13.25
C LYS A 67 1.81 14.67 -11.74
N ALA A 68 2.57 13.93 -10.94
CA ALA A 68 2.57 14.03 -9.49
C ALA A 68 3.73 14.91 -9.00
N ASN A 69 3.40 15.95 -8.23
CA ASN A 69 4.36 16.77 -7.49
C ASN A 69 4.41 16.22 -6.06
N TYR A 70 5.55 15.68 -5.64
CA TYR A 70 5.71 15.13 -4.29
C TYR A 70 6.08 16.27 -3.34
N VAL A 71 5.04 16.94 -2.78
CA VAL A 71 5.18 18.09 -1.87
C VAL A 71 5.64 17.67 -0.47
N PHE A 72 5.47 16.40 -0.14
CA PHE A 72 5.98 15.78 1.07
C PHE A 72 6.41 14.34 0.77
N GLU A 73 7.61 13.97 1.18
CA GLU A 73 8.09 12.59 1.12
C GLU A 73 9.01 12.31 2.30
N ASN A 74 8.58 11.44 3.21
CA ASN A 74 9.39 11.09 4.37
C ASN A 74 9.09 9.67 4.86
N THR A 75 10.04 9.11 5.63
CA THR A 75 9.82 7.84 6.31
C THR A 75 9.08 8.05 7.63
N ALA A 76 8.05 7.24 7.85
CA ALA A 76 7.43 7.09 9.16
C ALA A 76 7.70 5.68 9.75
N GLU A 77 8.58 4.89 9.13
CA GLU A 77 9.10 3.62 9.67
C GLU A 77 8.00 2.62 10.04
N TRP A 78 6.92 2.56 9.25
CA TRP A 78 5.73 1.73 9.46
C TRP A 78 4.87 2.14 10.67
N ASP A 79 5.22 3.24 11.35
CA ASP A 79 4.64 3.66 12.62
C ASP A 79 3.50 4.67 12.43
N ARG A 80 2.36 4.38 13.06
CA ARG A 80 1.13 5.18 12.99
C ARG A 80 1.30 6.55 13.64
N GLY A 81 1.93 6.60 14.83
CA GLY A 81 2.12 7.83 15.57
C GLY A 81 3.08 8.77 14.85
N LYS A 82 4.18 8.24 14.27
CA LYS A 82 5.11 9.03 13.47
C LYS A 82 4.44 9.62 12.23
N ALA A 83 3.63 8.85 11.53
CA ALA A 83 2.89 9.33 10.37
C ALA A 83 1.88 10.42 10.77
N MET A 84 1.16 10.24 11.88
CA MET A 84 0.25 11.23 12.44
C MET A 84 0.95 12.54 12.76
N ASP A 85 2.06 12.50 13.51
CA ASP A 85 2.80 13.68 13.92
C ASP A 85 3.39 14.44 12.72
N GLN A 86 3.97 13.72 11.77
CA GLN A 86 4.54 14.29 10.55
C GLN A 86 3.47 14.95 9.68
N PHE A 87 2.31 14.29 9.50
CA PHE A 87 1.25 14.85 8.69
C PHE A 87 0.58 16.05 9.37
N ALA A 88 0.44 16.05 10.70
CA ALA A 88 -0.02 17.21 11.47
C ALA A 88 0.91 18.42 11.27
N GLN A 89 2.23 18.21 11.26
CA GLN A 89 3.21 19.26 10.95
C GLN A 89 3.09 19.75 9.50
N PHE A 90 2.92 18.82 8.54
CA PHE A 90 2.70 19.15 7.13
C PHE A 90 1.47 20.05 6.94
N MET A 91 0.33 19.69 7.55
CA MET A 91 -0.88 20.53 7.48
C MET A 91 -0.64 21.94 8.04
N GLY A 92 0.21 22.07 9.05
CA GLY A 92 0.60 23.38 9.64
C GLY A 92 1.46 24.24 8.70
N SER A 93 2.05 23.70 7.64
CA SER A 93 2.86 24.46 6.68
C SER A 93 2.04 25.31 5.70
N GLY A 94 0.75 25.03 5.55
CA GLY A 94 -0.13 25.66 4.58
C GLY A 94 -0.02 25.09 3.15
N GLU A 95 0.80 24.05 2.95
CA GLU A 95 0.87 23.31 1.69
C GLU A 95 -0.40 22.49 1.47
N THR A 96 -0.80 22.34 0.21
CA THR A 96 -1.98 21.56 -0.18
C THR A 96 -1.58 20.20 -0.77
N VAL A 97 -2.41 19.19 -0.54
CA VAL A 97 -2.22 17.84 -1.03
C VAL A 97 -3.53 17.32 -1.65
N ASP A 98 -3.41 16.61 -2.78
CA ASP A 98 -4.55 16.00 -3.48
C ASP A 98 -4.76 14.54 -3.08
N ALA A 99 -3.72 13.84 -2.64
CA ALA A 99 -3.80 12.51 -2.05
C ALA A 99 -2.58 12.18 -1.20
N VAL A 100 -2.72 11.16 -0.32
CA VAL A 100 -1.62 10.62 0.48
C VAL A 100 -1.42 9.15 0.15
N ILE A 101 -0.18 8.78 -0.17
CA ILE A 101 0.23 7.39 -0.41
C ILE A 101 1.06 6.91 0.77
N CYS A 102 0.65 5.81 1.38
CA CYS A 102 1.37 5.18 2.49
C CYS A 102 1.80 3.77 2.11
N ASN A 103 3.02 3.37 2.48
CA ASN A 103 3.52 2.03 2.20
C ASN A 103 2.87 0.94 3.08
N ASN A 104 2.05 1.31 4.08
CA ASN A 104 1.19 0.40 4.84
C ASN A 104 -0.04 1.09 5.44
N ASP A 105 -0.97 0.29 5.98
CA ASP A 105 -2.21 0.77 6.61
C ASP A 105 -1.95 1.56 7.90
N GLU A 106 -0.99 1.15 8.72
CA GLU A 106 -0.72 1.84 9.99
C GLU A 106 -0.33 3.31 9.76
N MET A 107 0.55 3.58 8.80
CA MET A 107 0.88 4.97 8.44
C MET A 107 -0.32 5.70 7.81
N ALA A 108 -1.12 5.03 6.99
CA ALA A 108 -2.34 5.61 6.41
C ALA A 108 -3.35 6.00 7.50
N LEU A 109 -3.55 5.13 8.50
CA LEU A 109 -4.42 5.41 9.64
C LEU A 109 -3.88 6.59 10.49
N GLY A 110 -2.57 6.72 10.66
CA GLY A 110 -1.96 7.86 11.33
C GLY A 110 -2.24 9.18 10.60
N VAL A 111 -2.11 9.20 9.28
CA VAL A 111 -2.47 10.35 8.43
C VAL A 111 -3.96 10.70 8.58
N ILE A 112 -4.85 9.70 8.55
CA ILE A 112 -6.30 9.89 8.72
C ILE A 112 -6.59 10.48 10.10
N GLU A 113 -5.96 9.97 11.17
CA GLU A 113 -6.11 10.51 12.52
C GLU A 113 -5.66 11.97 12.61
N ALA A 114 -4.55 12.34 11.97
CA ALA A 114 -4.11 13.73 11.91
C ALA A 114 -5.16 14.63 11.23
N MET A 115 -5.77 14.19 10.13
CA MET A 115 -6.85 14.93 9.46
C MET A 115 -8.08 15.08 10.36
N LEU A 116 -8.51 14.00 11.02
CA LEU A 116 -9.70 13.98 11.87
C LEU A 116 -9.51 14.77 13.19
N THR A 117 -8.28 14.98 13.64
CA THR A 117 -7.98 15.78 14.84
C THR A 117 -7.75 17.25 14.52
N ASN A 118 -7.58 17.61 13.26
CA ASN A 118 -7.49 19.00 12.81
C ASN A 118 -8.86 19.70 12.84
N GLY A 119 -8.87 21.02 12.76
CA GLY A 119 -10.04 21.89 13.00
C GLY A 119 -11.35 21.45 12.34
N ASP A 120 -11.31 20.99 11.09
CA ASP A 120 -12.50 20.58 10.33
C ASP A 120 -12.95 19.14 10.60
N LYS A 121 -12.13 18.33 11.23
CA LYS A 121 -12.39 16.91 11.58
C LYS A 121 -12.89 16.05 10.40
N THR A 122 -12.34 16.29 9.22
CA THR A 122 -12.69 15.57 7.98
C THR A 122 -11.47 15.02 7.28
N VAL A 123 -11.63 13.88 6.62
CA VAL A 123 -10.64 13.38 5.65
C VAL A 123 -10.88 14.14 4.35
N PHE A 124 -9.98 15.07 4.01
CA PHE A 124 -10.16 16.03 2.93
C PHE A 124 -9.54 15.60 1.59
N CYS A 125 -8.78 14.51 1.57
CA CYS A 125 -8.23 13.93 0.34
C CYS A 125 -8.11 12.41 0.46
N PRO A 126 -8.04 11.67 -0.66
CA PRO A 126 -7.83 10.22 -0.64
C PRO A 126 -6.53 9.84 0.08
N VAL A 127 -6.62 8.87 0.99
CA VAL A 127 -5.49 8.21 1.64
C VAL A 127 -5.49 6.74 1.25
N VAL A 128 -4.36 6.21 0.79
CA VAL A 128 -4.25 4.82 0.36
C VAL A 128 -3.18 4.07 1.16
N GLY A 129 -3.50 2.84 1.55
CA GLY A 129 -2.67 1.95 2.36
C GLY A 129 -2.29 0.66 1.64
N ILE A 130 -1.56 -0.21 2.34
CA ILE A 130 -1.23 -1.59 1.98
C ILE A 130 -1.37 -2.40 3.26
N ASP A 131 -1.77 -3.63 3.17
CA ASP A 131 -1.94 -4.75 4.08
C ASP A 131 -3.40 -5.22 4.14
N ALA A 132 -4.36 -4.31 4.06
CA ALA A 132 -5.78 -4.53 4.31
C ALA A 132 -5.98 -5.24 5.67
N THR A 133 -5.37 -4.65 6.71
CA THR A 133 -5.57 -5.08 8.11
C THR A 133 -7.03 -4.94 8.51
N ASP A 134 -7.48 -5.61 9.57
CA ASP A 134 -8.86 -5.48 10.05
C ASP A 134 -9.24 -4.00 10.30
N VAL A 135 -8.31 -3.20 10.85
CA VAL A 135 -8.51 -1.77 11.09
C VAL A 135 -8.47 -0.97 9.79
N GLY A 136 -7.58 -1.33 8.86
CA GLY A 136 -7.51 -0.75 7.52
C GLY A 136 -8.81 -1.00 6.74
N CYS A 137 -9.30 -2.24 6.74
CA CYS A 137 -10.58 -2.59 6.13
C CYS A 137 -11.76 -1.83 6.75
N ALA A 138 -11.77 -1.65 8.08
CA ALA A 138 -12.78 -0.83 8.75
C ALA A 138 -12.75 0.63 8.24
N ALA A 139 -11.55 1.22 8.12
CA ALA A 139 -11.38 2.57 7.58
C ALA A 139 -11.81 2.69 6.11
N VAL A 140 -11.54 1.67 5.29
CA VAL A 140 -12.04 1.60 3.90
C VAL A 140 -13.57 1.53 3.88
N LYS A 141 -14.17 0.70 4.71
CA LYS A 141 -15.63 0.56 4.81
C LYS A 141 -16.32 1.86 5.25
N GLU A 142 -15.74 2.56 6.21
CA GLU A 142 -16.19 3.86 6.68
C GLU A 142 -15.99 4.96 5.63
N GLY A 143 -15.07 4.76 4.67
CA GLY A 143 -14.72 5.73 3.64
C GLY A 143 -13.69 6.78 4.08
N THR A 144 -13.01 6.56 5.20
CA THR A 144 -11.90 7.41 5.67
C THR A 144 -10.58 7.04 4.99
N MET A 145 -10.39 5.77 4.61
CA MET A 145 -9.32 5.29 3.73
C MET A 145 -9.92 5.00 2.35
N ALA A 146 -9.30 5.49 1.29
CA ALA A 146 -9.82 5.36 -0.07
C ALA A 146 -9.66 3.92 -0.61
N CYS A 147 -8.52 3.30 -0.35
CA CYS A 147 -8.27 1.88 -0.60
C CYS A 147 -7.11 1.36 0.25
N SER A 148 -7.04 0.05 0.38
CA SER A 148 -5.84 -0.68 0.80
C SER A 148 -5.55 -1.79 -0.18
N VAL A 149 -4.31 -2.32 -0.18
CA VAL A 149 -3.94 -3.47 -1.03
C VAL A 149 -3.64 -4.66 -0.14
N PHE A 150 -4.44 -5.72 -0.27
CA PHE A 150 -4.39 -6.88 0.61
C PHE A 150 -3.11 -7.69 0.45
N GLN A 151 -2.40 -7.89 1.55
CA GLN A 151 -1.35 -8.87 1.73
C GLN A 151 -1.97 -10.12 2.36
N ASP A 152 -2.18 -11.18 1.58
CA ASP A 152 -2.84 -12.39 2.07
C ASP A 152 -1.92 -13.22 3.00
N PRO A 153 -2.05 -13.10 4.34
CA PRO A 153 -1.18 -13.82 5.26
C PRO A 153 -1.51 -15.32 5.31
N VAL A 154 -2.74 -15.70 4.98
CA VAL A 154 -3.15 -17.11 4.94
C VAL A 154 -2.51 -17.79 3.73
N ALA A 155 -2.65 -17.22 2.54
CA ALA A 155 -2.02 -17.73 1.34
C ALA A 155 -0.49 -17.77 1.46
N GLN A 156 0.14 -16.80 2.11
CA GLN A 156 1.58 -16.81 2.40
C GLN A 156 1.96 -17.98 3.34
N GLY A 157 1.19 -18.20 4.39
CA GLY A 157 1.41 -19.32 5.33
C GLY A 157 1.23 -20.68 4.66
N GLU A 158 0.14 -20.87 3.92
CA GLU A 158 -0.15 -22.11 3.17
C GLU A 158 0.89 -22.37 2.08
N GLY A 159 1.24 -21.35 1.30
CA GLY A 159 2.29 -21.42 0.28
C GLY A 159 3.65 -21.78 0.87
N THR A 160 4.00 -21.20 2.02
CA THR A 160 5.24 -21.52 2.73
C THR A 160 5.28 -22.99 3.15
N LEU A 161 4.19 -23.51 3.73
CA LEU A 161 4.10 -24.91 4.13
C LEU A 161 4.16 -25.84 2.92
N LYS A 162 3.43 -25.52 1.84
CA LYS A 162 3.44 -26.27 0.57
C LYS A 162 4.86 -26.36 0.00
N CYS A 163 5.56 -25.23 -0.08
CA CYS A 163 6.93 -25.18 -0.59
C CYS A 163 7.90 -25.97 0.30
N ALA A 164 7.81 -25.79 1.61
CA ALA A 164 8.69 -26.52 2.55
C ALA A 164 8.50 -28.04 2.44
N LEU A 165 7.26 -28.53 2.36
CA LEU A 165 6.98 -29.97 2.22
C LEU A 165 7.44 -30.51 0.87
N GLY A 166 7.23 -29.75 -0.23
CA GLY A 166 7.72 -30.15 -1.55
C GLY A 166 9.23 -30.28 -1.61
N LEU A 167 9.95 -29.29 -1.07
CA LEU A 167 11.42 -29.33 -0.98
C LEU A 167 11.92 -30.52 -0.15
N LEU A 168 11.31 -30.80 1.00
CA LEU A 168 11.69 -31.91 1.88
C LEU A 168 11.49 -33.28 1.21
N LYS A 169 10.47 -33.42 0.36
CA LYS A 169 10.15 -34.67 -0.33
C LYS A 169 10.83 -34.80 -1.68
N GLY A 170 11.41 -33.71 -2.20
CA GLY A 170 11.94 -33.65 -3.56
C GLY A 170 10.83 -33.73 -4.63
N GLU A 171 9.62 -33.26 -4.31
CA GLU A 171 8.47 -33.24 -5.18
C GLU A 171 8.40 -31.91 -5.97
N GLU A 172 7.80 -31.93 -7.15
CA GLU A 172 7.49 -30.72 -7.91
C GLU A 172 6.47 -29.88 -7.13
N ILE A 173 6.72 -28.57 -7.05
CA ILE A 173 5.86 -27.64 -6.35
C ILE A 173 5.04 -26.85 -7.38
N GLU A 174 3.77 -27.21 -7.52
CA GLU A 174 2.85 -26.52 -8.41
C GLU A 174 2.73 -25.03 -8.05
N GLY A 175 2.94 -24.16 -9.02
CA GLY A 175 2.90 -22.70 -8.85
C GLY A 175 4.24 -22.08 -8.49
N LEU A 176 5.31 -22.88 -8.32
CA LEU A 176 6.66 -22.40 -8.15
C LEU A 176 7.29 -22.08 -9.52
N VAL A 177 7.71 -20.84 -9.74
CA VAL A 177 8.39 -20.40 -10.97
C VAL A 177 9.68 -19.67 -10.57
N ASP A 178 10.80 -20.09 -11.10
CA ASP A 178 12.12 -19.47 -10.83
C ASP A 178 12.41 -19.26 -9.31
N ASN A 179 12.04 -20.23 -8.49
CA ASN A 179 12.11 -20.18 -7.03
C ASN A 179 11.17 -19.17 -6.34
N TYR A 180 10.19 -18.63 -7.07
CA TYR A 180 9.16 -17.75 -6.51
C TYR A 180 7.80 -18.45 -6.51
N TYR A 181 7.18 -18.52 -5.35
CA TYR A 181 5.78 -18.86 -5.17
C TYR A 181 4.98 -17.58 -4.96
N ASN A 182 4.44 -17.07 -6.07
CA ASN A 182 3.81 -15.76 -6.09
C ASN A 182 2.38 -15.80 -5.54
N ILE A 183 2.08 -14.82 -4.69
CA ILE A 183 0.74 -14.55 -4.16
C ILE A 183 0.28 -13.22 -4.76
N THR A 184 -0.84 -13.25 -5.48
CA THR A 184 -1.37 -12.06 -6.14
C THR A 184 -2.04 -11.16 -5.12
N PRO A 185 -1.67 -9.86 -5.04
CA PRO A 185 -2.34 -8.92 -4.16
C PRO A 185 -3.74 -8.60 -4.70
N GLN A 186 -4.60 -8.08 -3.83
CA GLN A 186 -5.95 -7.69 -4.20
C GLN A 186 -6.21 -6.26 -3.74
N LEU A 187 -6.72 -5.42 -4.64
CA LEU A 187 -7.16 -4.08 -4.27
C LEU A 187 -8.45 -4.17 -3.45
N VAL A 188 -8.44 -3.54 -2.28
CA VAL A 188 -9.59 -3.45 -1.36
C VAL A 188 -10.13 -2.04 -1.40
N THR A 189 -11.36 -1.91 -1.86
CA THR A 189 -12.10 -0.66 -1.95
C THR A 189 -13.44 -0.80 -1.23
N LYS A 190 -14.19 0.28 -1.13
CA LYS A 190 -15.50 0.27 -0.48
C LYS A 190 -16.47 -0.72 -1.11
N GLU A 191 -16.32 -1.01 -2.41
CA GLU A 191 -17.20 -1.91 -3.15
C GLU A 191 -17.00 -3.39 -2.81
N ASN A 192 -15.81 -3.78 -2.34
CA ASN A 192 -15.46 -5.19 -2.10
C ASN A 192 -14.95 -5.49 -0.69
N VAL A 193 -14.80 -4.48 0.17
CA VAL A 193 -14.19 -4.62 1.50
C VAL A 193 -14.90 -5.64 2.40
N ASP A 194 -16.19 -5.86 2.21
CA ASP A 194 -16.96 -6.85 2.98
C ASP A 194 -16.45 -8.29 2.79
N ASN A 195 -15.70 -8.57 1.72
CA ASN A 195 -15.07 -9.86 1.49
C ASN A 195 -13.80 -10.07 2.33
N PHE A 196 -13.25 -9.01 2.93
CA PHE A 196 -11.98 -9.00 3.68
C PHE A 196 -12.17 -8.82 5.18
N ILE A 197 -13.38 -8.40 5.62
CA ILE A 197 -13.74 -8.27 7.04
C ILE A 197 -14.17 -9.62 7.56
N LYS A 198 -13.56 -10.08 8.68
CA LYS A 198 -13.88 -11.34 9.36
C LYS A 198 -14.81 -11.11 10.53
#